data_4d937f73f6fb4136e52ee648a52dd99a
#
_entry.id   4d937f73f6fb4136e52ee648a52dd99a
#
_cell.length_a   1.000
_cell.length_b   1.000
_cell.length_c   1.000
_cell.angle_alpha   90.00
_cell.angle_beta   90.00
_cell.angle_gamma   90.00
#
_symmetry.space_group_name_H-M   'P 1'
#
loop_
_entity.id
_entity.type
_entity.pdbx_description
1 polymer ?
#
loop_
_entity_poly.entity_id
_entity_poly.type
_entity_poly.pdbx_seq_one_letter_code
_entity_poly.pdbx_strand_id
1 'polypeptide(L)'
;MPKIEVNEKLFFNLLETKYDYDTLEEKLTCAKAELDEKADESLPENERTIKIELNDTNRPDLWSTAGVARQLRQKNGGKTADYSKFLSSKGNFKDYGNRVVNVEPGLEEVRPYMTAFVISGKPIDEPMLL
;
A
#
# COMPACT_ATOMS: atom_id res chain seq x y z
N MET A 1 -12.44 -1.54 -16.02
CA MET A 1 -11.06 -1.46 -15.53
C MET A 1 -11.10 -1.55 -14.02
N PRO A 2 -10.04 -2.00 -13.33
CA PRO A 2 -10.10 -2.12 -11.87
C PRO A 2 -10.26 -0.74 -11.22
N LYS A 3 -11.09 -0.70 -10.19
CA LYS A 3 -11.30 0.49 -9.36
C LYS A 3 -10.90 0.16 -7.94
N ILE A 4 -10.28 1.11 -7.28
CA ILE A 4 -9.97 1.05 -5.86
C ILE A 4 -10.72 2.15 -5.14
N GLU A 5 -11.25 1.83 -3.98
CA GLU A 5 -11.84 2.78 -3.05
C GLU A 5 -10.81 3.08 -1.97
N VAL A 6 -10.51 4.34 -1.77
CA VAL A 6 -9.47 4.77 -0.86
C VAL A 6 -10.00 5.80 0.13
N ASN A 7 -9.63 5.67 1.39
CA ASN A 7 -9.92 6.71 2.38
C ASN A 7 -9.12 7.97 2.02
N GLU A 8 -9.82 9.09 1.82
CA GLU A 8 -9.24 10.35 1.35
C GLU A 8 -8.13 10.85 2.28
N LYS A 9 -8.39 10.83 3.59
CA LYS A 9 -7.44 11.30 4.60
C LYS A 9 -6.16 10.46 4.63
N LEU A 10 -6.32 9.14 4.61
CA LEU A 10 -5.18 8.22 4.56
C LEU A 10 -4.37 8.43 3.29
N PHE A 11 -5.05 8.58 2.14
CA PHE A 11 -4.40 8.81 0.85
C PHE A 11 -3.51 10.05 0.87
N PHE A 12 -4.05 11.19 1.29
CA PHE A 12 -3.29 12.44 1.35
C PHE A 12 -2.18 12.42 2.42
N ASN A 13 -2.37 11.69 3.52
CA ASN A 13 -1.32 11.47 4.51
C ASN A 13 -0.14 10.68 3.93
N LEU A 14 -0.42 9.61 3.18
CA LEU A 14 0.61 8.80 2.51
C LEU A 14 1.29 9.54 1.36
N LEU A 15 0.54 10.40 0.68
CA LEU A 15 1.04 11.28 -0.37
C LEU A 15 1.92 12.41 0.17
N GLU A 16 1.76 12.76 1.45
CA GLU A 16 2.44 13.90 2.13
C GLU A 16 2.09 15.27 1.51
N THR A 17 1.01 15.34 0.75
CA THR A 17 0.55 16.56 0.08
C THR A 17 -0.95 16.45 -0.13
N LYS A 18 -1.68 17.54 0.12
CA LYS A 18 -3.12 17.62 -0.18
C LYS A 18 -3.32 18.40 -1.47
N TYR A 19 -4.12 17.86 -2.37
CA TYR A 19 -4.56 18.51 -3.60
C TYR A 19 -6.07 18.78 -3.55
N ASP A 20 -6.52 19.78 -4.32
CA ASP A 20 -7.90 19.81 -4.78
C ASP A 20 -8.14 18.71 -5.82
N TYR A 21 -9.40 18.40 -6.10
CA TYR A 21 -9.73 17.28 -6.97
C TYR A 21 -9.30 17.49 -8.42
N ASP A 22 -9.29 18.71 -8.92
CA ASP A 22 -8.89 19.00 -10.30
C ASP A 22 -7.38 18.78 -10.47
N THR A 23 -6.58 19.24 -9.50
CA THR A 23 -5.14 18.95 -9.44
C THR A 23 -4.88 17.46 -9.24
N LEU A 24 -5.65 16.79 -8.37
CA LEU A 24 -5.50 15.34 -8.14
C LEU A 24 -5.75 14.55 -9.43
N GLU A 25 -6.80 14.87 -10.16
CA GLU A 25 -7.12 14.22 -11.43
C GLU A 25 -5.98 14.37 -12.44
N GLU A 26 -5.42 15.58 -12.58
CA GLU A 26 -4.23 15.80 -13.41
C GLU A 26 -3.03 14.94 -12.95
N LYS A 27 -2.77 14.87 -11.64
CA LYS A 27 -1.66 14.08 -11.09
C LYS A 27 -1.83 12.58 -11.25
N LEU A 28 -3.05 12.07 -11.14
CA LEU A 28 -3.36 10.65 -11.31
C LEU A 28 -2.97 10.11 -12.68
N THR A 29 -2.95 10.95 -13.71
CA THR A 29 -2.47 10.57 -15.07
C THR A 29 -1.05 10.01 -15.04
N CYS A 30 -0.19 10.45 -14.11
CA CYS A 30 1.16 9.92 -13.94
C CYS A 30 1.20 8.46 -13.46
N ALA A 31 0.11 7.98 -12.86
CA ALA A 31 -0.08 6.60 -12.45
C ALA A 31 -0.95 5.82 -13.46
N LYS A 32 -1.29 6.42 -14.62
CA LYS A 32 -2.29 5.92 -15.55
C LYS A 32 -3.61 5.60 -14.84
N ALA A 33 -4.02 6.51 -14.01
CA ALA A 33 -5.22 6.42 -13.19
C ALA A 33 -6.09 7.67 -13.41
N GLU A 34 -7.34 7.53 -13.13
CA GLU A 34 -8.35 8.59 -13.26
C GLU A 34 -9.17 8.67 -11.97
N LEU A 35 -9.64 9.86 -11.62
CA LEU A 35 -10.54 10.05 -10.50
C LEU A 35 -11.97 9.69 -10.95
N ASP A 36 -12.47 8.54 -10.50
CA ASP A 36 -13.79 8.05 -10.88
C ASP A 36 -14.91 8.71 -10.04
N GLU A 37 -14.66 8.88 -8.73
CA GLU A 37 -15.64 9.48 -7.83
C GLU A 37 -14.94 10.33 -6.77
N LYS A 38 -15.42 11.56 -6.60
CA LYS A 38 -14.97 12.50 -5.55
C LYS A 38 -15.61 12.12 -4.21
N ALA A 39 -14.97 12.46 -3.11
CA ALA A 39 -15.52 12.20 -1.79
C ALA A 39 -16.78 13.05 -1.53
N ASP A 40 -17.69 12.48 -0.75
CA ASP A 40 -18.85 13.20 -0.23
C ASP A 40 -18.39 14.14 0.90
N GLU A 41 -18.38 15.44 0.61
CA GLU A 41 -17.96 16.48 1.56
C GLU A 41 -18.91 16.64 2.75
N SER A 42 -20.13 16.08 2.68
CA SER A 42 -21.06 16.08 3.80
C SER A 42 -20.66 15.12 4.91
N LEU A 43 -19.80 14.14 4.61
CA LEU A 43 -19.29 13.17 5.56
C LEU A 43 -18.14 13.73 6.40
N PRO A 44 -17.94 13.22 7.62
CA PRO A 44 -16.74 13.49 8.40
C PRO A 44 -15.48 13.14 7.62
N GLU A 45 -14.41 13.92 7.78
CA GLU A 45 -13.16 13.76 7.03
C GLU A 45 -12.56 12.34 7.10
N ASN A 46 -12.71 11.66 8.23
CA ASN A 46 -12.22 10.30 8.44
C ASN A 46 -13.04 9.21 7.73
N GLU A 47 -14.25 9.57 7.26
CA GLU A 47 -15.16 8.64 6.57
C GLU A 47 -15.23 8.89 5.07
N ARG A 48 -14.57 9.95 4.59
CA ARG A 48 -14.55 10.30 3.18
C ARG A 48 -13.72 9.29 2.38
N THR A 49 -14.30 8.82 1.29
CA THR A 49 -13.64 7.93 0.33
C THR A 49 -13.68 8.53 -1.06
N ILE A 50 -12.64 8.31 -1.84
CA ILE A 50 -12.58 8.60 -3.27
C ILE A 50 -12.43 7.30 -4.03
N LYS A 51 -12.91 7.24 -5.27
CA LYS A 51 -12.68 6.09 -6.15
C LYS A 51 -11.72 6.46 -7.25
N ILE A 52 -10.73 5.61 -7.43
CA ILE A 52 -9.68 5.75 -8.44
C ILE A 52 -9.78 4.57 -9.40
N GLU A 53 -9.95 4.85 -10.67
CA GLU A 53 -9.91 3.87 -11.73
C GLU A 53 -8.49 3.72 -12.28
N LEU A 54 -8.05 2.48 -12.45
CA LEU A 54 -6.69 2.16 -12.89
C LEU A 54 -6.71 1.60 -14.31
N ASN A 55 -6.04 2.26 -15.23
CA ASN A 55 -6.01 1.88 -16.63
C ASN A 55 -4.96 0.80 -16.93
N ASP A 56 -4.00 0.61 -16.03
CA ASP A 56 -2.87 -0.29 -16.22
C ASP A 56 -3.06 -1.56 -15.37
N THR A 57 -3.47 -2.66 -16.03
CA THR A 57 -3.77 -3.93 -15.35
C THR A 57 -2.52 -4.76 -15.02
N ASN A 58 -1.36 -4.40 -15.55
CA ASN A 58 -0.09 -5.07 -15.30
C ASN A 58 0.76 -4.40 -14.17
N ARG A 59 0.17 -3.46 -13.43
CA ARG A 59 0.76 -2.76 -12.30
C ARG A 59 -0.01 -3.01 -11.00
N PRO A 60 -0.02 -4.25 -10.50
CA PRO A 60 -0.76 -4.59 -9.28
C PRO A 60 -0.29 -3.80 -8.04
N ASP A 61 0.93 -3.28 -8.07
CA ASP A 61 1.47 -2.39 -7.04
C ASP A 61 0.69 -1.08 -6.90
N LEU A 62 -0.05 -0.67 -7.94
CA LEU A 62 -0.92 0.52 -7.91
C LEU A 62 -2.35 0.21 -7.42
N TRP A 63 -2.72 -1.06 -7.25
CA TRP A 63 -4.06 -1.44 -6.81
C TRP A 63 -4.26 -1.30 -5.30
N SER A 64 -3.71 -0.24 -4.74
CA SER A 64 -3.84 0.07 -3.32
C SER A 64 -3.64 1.56 -3.06
N THR A 65 -4.21 2.04 -1.97
CA THR A 65 -4.02 3.40 -1.48
C THR A 65 -2.54 3.78 -1.41
N ALA A 66 -1.73 2.91 -0.79
CA ALA A 66 -0.30 3.15 -0.60
C ALA A 66 0.47 3.13 -1.93
N GLY A 67 0.07 2.29 -2.88
CA GLY A 67 0.72 2.18 -4.19
C GLY A 67 0.56 3.44 -5.02
N VAL A 68 -0.67 3.94 -5.17
CA VAL A 68 -0.95 5.17 -5.91
C VAL A 68 -0.30 6.37 -5.22
N ALA A 69 -0.47 6.50 -3.89
CA ALA A 69 0.14 7.60 -3.14
C ALA A 69 1.67 7.61 -3.28
N ARG A 70 2.32 6.44 -3.21
CA ARG A 70 3.76 6.31 -3.43
C ARG A 70 4.19 6.76 -4.82
N GLN A 71 3.46 6.35 -5.87
CA GLN A 71 3.75 6.73 -7.25
C GLN A 71 3.72 8.25 -7.42
N LEU A 72 2.66 8.89 -6.93
CA LEU A 72 2.50 10.35 -7.03
C LEU A 72 3.55 11.08 -6.19
N ARG A 73 3.84 10.62 -4.96
CA ARG A 73 4.85 11.20 -4.10
C ARG A 73 6.23 11.17 -4.73
N GLN A 74 6.62 10.05 -5.34
CA GLN A 74 7.90 9.93 -6.04
C GLN A 74 7.97 10.86 -7.26
N LYS A 75 6.89 10.99 -8.00
CA LYS A 75 6.81 11.92 -9.14
C LYS A 75 6.95 13.37 -8.70
N ASN A 76 6.50 13.71 -7.50
CA ASN A 76 6.65 15.05 -6.92
C ASN A 76 8.04 15.30 -6.28
N GLY A 77 9.00 14.44 -6.50
CA GLY A 77 10.35 14.57 -5.94
C GLY A 77 10.48 14.05 -4.51
N GLY A 78 9.51 13.28 -4.03
CA GLY A 78 9.57 12.60 -2.74
C GLY A 78 10.66 11.54 -2.69
N LYS A 79 11.14 11.26 -1.48
CA LYS A 79 12.19 10.26 -1.27
C LYS A 79 11.66 8.86 -1.58
N THR A 80 12.44 8.10 -2.32
CA THR A 80 12.24 6.67 -2.47
C THR A 80 12.54 5.96 -1.15
N ALA A 81 11.69 5.01 -0.76
CA ALA A 81 11.98 4.19 0.41
C ALA A 81 13.22 3.33 0.17
N ASP A 82 14.12 3.32 1.14
CA ASP A 82 15.29 2.45 1.11
C ASP A 82 14.97 1.10 1.74
N TYR A 83 14.91 0.08 0.90
CA TYR A 83 14.66 -1.31 1.29
C TYR A 83 15.95 -2.13 1.43
N SER A 84 17.13 -1.53 1.28
CA SER A 84 18.41 -2.23 1.30
C SER A 84 18.62 -3.08 2.55
N LYS A 85 18.12 -2.63 3.70
CA LYS A 85 18.17 -3.38 4.96
C LYS A 85 17.38 -4.71 4.94
N PHE A 86 16.35 -4.82 4.10
CA PHE A 86 15.57 -6.04 3.94
C PHE A 86 16.17 -6.98 2.89
N LEU A 87 17.01 -6.46 2.02
CA LEU A 87 17.67 -7.20 0.95
C LEU A 87 19.09 -7.66 1.34
N SER A 88 19.53 -7.32 2.56
CA SER A 88 20.83 -7.71 3.05
C SER A 88 20.93 -9.23 3.18
N SER A 89 21.87 -9.83 2.46
CA SER A 89 22.23 -11.25 2.58
C SER A 89 22.80 -11.62 3.96
N LYS A 90 23.13 -10.63 4.76
CA LYS A 90 23.52 -10.75 6.17
C LYS A 90 22.33 -10.65 7.10
N GLY A 91 21.13 -10.98 6.62
CA GLY A 91 19.93 -11.04 7.46
C GLY A 91 20.28 -11.83 8.72
N ASN A 92 20.48 -11.11 9.81
CA ASN A 92 20.64 -11.73 11.11
C ASN A 92 19.26 -12.26 11.50
N PHE A 93 18.91 -13.41 11.01
CA PHE A 93 17.82 -14.22 11.55
C PHE A 93 18.27 -14.72 12.93
N LYS A 94 18.46 -13.77 13.83
CA LYS A 94 18.92 -14.04 15.18
C LYS A 94 17.72 -14.32 16.03
N ASP A 95 17.77 -15.51 16.59
CA ASP A 95 17.03 -15.88 17.80
C ASP A 95 15.55 -15.48 17.77
N TYR A 96 14.77 -16.36 17.19
CA TYR A 96 13.30 -16.24 17.22
C TYR A 96 12.74 -16.70 18.59
N GLY A 97 13.60 -17.02 19.56
CA GLY A 97 13.22 -17.54 20.85
C GLY A 97 12.38 -18.81 20.71
N ASN A 98 11.26 -18.88 21.40
CA ASN A 98 10.35 -20.03 21.34
C ASN A 98 9.38 -20.01 20.17
N ARG A 99 9.60 -19.17 19.15
CA ARG A 99 8.74 -19.07 17.98
C ARG A 99 9.14 -20.13 16.97
N VAL A 100 8.32 -21.15 16.83
CA VAL A 100 8.57 -22.29 15.94
C VAL A 100 7.38 -22.46 15.02
N VAL A 101 7.65 -22.69 13.75
CA VAL A 101 6.65 -23.14 12.77
C VAL A 101 6.93 -24.61 12.49
N ASN A 102 5.97 -25.46 12.82
CA ASN A 102 6.03 -26.86 12.46
C ASN A 102 5.40 -27.07 11.09
N VAL A 103 6.15 -27.64 10.18
CA VAL A 103 5.69 -27.96 8.81
C VAL A 103 5.53 -29.47 8.72
N GLU A 104 4.35 -29.92 8.26
CA GLU A 104 4.10 -31.35 8.08
C GLU A 104 4.98 -31.94 6.98
N PRO A 105 5.50 -33.18 7.17
CA PRO A 105 6.25 -33.88 6.15
C PRO A 105 5.45 -34.03 4.85
N GLY A 106 6.10 -33.84 3.72
CA GLY A 106 5.46 -33.91 2.40
C GLY A 106 4.90 -32.59 1.87
N LEU A 107 4.77 -31.54 2.70
CA LEU A 107 4.36 -30.25 2.22
C LEU A 107 5.41 -29.62 1.27
N GLU A 108 6.66 -30.00 1.42
CA GLU A 108 7.79 -29.58 0.57
C GLU A 108 7.61 -29.93 -0.90
N GLU A 109 6.86 -31.00 -1.21
CA GLU A 109 6.57 -31.41 -2.59
C GLU A 109 5.60 -30.45 -3.28
N VAL A 110 4.74 -29.78 -2.51
CA VAL A 110 3.69 -28.88 -3.01
C VAL A 110 4.06 -27.41 -2.79
N ARG A 111 4.67 -27.10 -1.65
CA ARG A 111 5.07 -25.75 -1.23
C ARG A 111 6.44 -25.77 -0.58
N PRO A 112 7.52 -25.82 -1.39
CA PRO A 112 8.89 -25.98 -0.89
C PRO A 112 9.42 -24.77 -0.10
N TYR A 113 8.77 -23.62 -0.25
CA TYR A 113 9.21 -22.39 0.42
C TYR A 113 8.08 -21.81 1.26
N MET A 114 8.43 -21.43 2.48
CA MET A 114 7.54 -20.74 3.40
C MET A 114 8.30 -19.65 4.13
N THR A 115 7.62 -18.54 4.38
CA THR A 115 8.09 -17.49 5.29
C THR A 115 7.04 -17.26 6.36
N ALA A 116 7.49 -17.07 7.59
CA ALA A 116 6.63 -16.70 8.71
C ALA A 116 7.29 -15.56 9.49
N PHE A 117 6.47 -14.65 9.99
CA PHE A 117 6.96 -13.53 10.79
C PHE A 117 5.92 -13.12 11.83
N VAL A 118 6.41 -12.49 12.88
CA VAL A 118 5.56 -11.90 13.91
C VAL A 118 5.73 -10.40 13.85
N ILE A 119 4.60 -9.70 13.72
CA ILE A 119 4.56 -8.25 13.79
C ILE A 119 4.19 -7.86 15.22
N SER A 120 4.97 -6.94 15.79
CA SER A 120 4.68 -6.31 17.07
C SER A 120 4.73 -4.80 16.89
N GLY A 121 3.82 -4.07 17.50
CA GLY A 121 3.77 -2.63 17.38
C GLY A 121 2.43 -2.05 17.82
N LYS A 122 2.08 -0.91 17.27
CA LYS A 122 0.76 -0.31 17.47
C LYS A 122 -0.32 -1.18 16.80
N PRO A 123 -1.54 -1.21 17.35
CA PRO A 123 -2.67 -1.83 16.69
C PRO A 123 -2.82 -1.27 15.27
N ILE A 124 -3.10 -2.14 14.32
CA ILE A 124 -3.47 -1.74 12.96
C ILE A 124 -4.94 -1.31 13.04
N ASP A 125 -5.22 -0.09 12.67
CA ASP A 125 -6.58 0.42 12.58
C ASP A 125 -7.17 0.18 11.18
N GLU A 126 -8.49 0.31 11.07
CA GLU A 126 -9.21 0.05 9.83
C GLU A 126 -8.68 0.88 8.63
N PRO A 127 -8.37 2.19 8.78
CA PRO A 127 -7.78 2.98 7.69
C PRO A 127 -6.39 2.51 7.21
N MET A 128 -5.70 1.68 7.97
CA MET A 128 -4.42 1.09 7.56
C MET A 128 -4.60 -0.21 6.79
N LEU A 129 -5.82 -0.79 6.81
CA LEU A 129 -6.14 -2.04 6.11
C LEU A 129 -6.75 -1.79 4.72
N LEU A 130 -7.35 -0.63 4.53
CA LEU A 130 -7.97 -0.19 3.28
C LEU A 130 -6.95 0.59 2.42
#